data_1c0ff83f863f418778b6a8ac544daaf8
#
_entry.id   1c0ff83f863f418778b6a8ac544daaf8
#
_cell.length_a   1.000
_cell.length_b   1.000
_cell.length_c   1.000
_cell.angle_alpha   90.00
_cell.angle_beta   90.00
_cell.angle_gamma   90.00
#
_symmetry.space_group_name_H-M   'P 1'
#
loop_
_entity.id
_entity.type
_entity.pdbx_description
1 polymer ?
#
loop_
_entity_poly.entity_id
_entity_poly.type
_entity_poly.pdbx_seq_one_letter_code
_entity_poly.pdbx_strand_id
1 'polypeptide(L)'
;MKKFTKIACITAGIMFAIGAILAISGILAGAKSGIFIDWTSHGIRIVPQKDTYTYEAYDITDIDAIDINVSNAAIKFVPSENDKWGIVTTYNYYKNTPEINTSNGKISVTQASHSGWEMVGIINLLFKSLDNSITIYVPAGSPLISSIKINTDNSAIKSDCALNTEFLNIETSNGAIKLNNLSVSKQTQIKTSNGLISLNGNFSGDSNLKTSKGKIEVAGLIKDSFTAKTSNGSVDIDVNRPESEYSIYGKTSNGSVKVNGENHSTDYSSYSSTSNTINARTSNGTINLDFAR
;
A
#
# COMPACT_ATOMS: atom_id res chain seq x y z
N MET A 1 2.49 50.33 -14.58
CA MET A 1 1.93 49.25 -15.41
C MET A 1 1.54 49.79 -16.77
N LYS A 2 1.94 49.17 -17.87
CA LYS A 2 1.54 49.57 -19.23
C LYS A 2 0.05 49.37 -19.37
N LYS A 3 -0.67 50.28 -20.09
CA LYS A 3 -2.12 50.22 -20.28
C LYS A 3 -2.62 48.82 -20.69
N PHE A 4 -1.88 48.15 -21.54
CA PHE A 4 -2.16 46.76 -21.97
C PHE A 4 -2.22 45.76 -20.80
N THR A 5 -1.26 45.78 -19.88
CA THR A 5 -1.23 44.88 -18.70
C THR A 5 -2.42 45.12 -17.79
N LYS A 6 -2.85 46.41 -17.62
CA LYS A 6 -4.01 46.74 -16.80
C LYS A 6 -5.30 46.21 -17.42
N ILE A 7 -5.49 46.34 -18.73
CA ILE A 7 -6.65 45.81 -19.44
C ILE A 7 -6.66 44.31 -19.38
N ALA A 8 -5.55 43.63 -19.62
CA ALA A 8 -5.42 42.18 -19.55
C ALA A 8 -5.76 41.64 -18.16
N CYS A 9 -5.30 42.29 -17.08
CA CYS A 9 -5.63 41.89 -15.70
C CYS A 9 -7.11 42.07 -15.38
N ILE A 10 -7.73 43.16 -15.84
CA ILE A 10 -9.17 43.41 -15.66
C ILE A 10 -9.99 42.35 -16.40
N THR A 11 -9.65 42.09 -17.67
CA THR A 11 -10.34 41.06 -18.47
C THR A 11 -10.21 39.66 -17.85
N ALA A 12 -9.01 39.28 -17.38
CA ALA A 12 -8.79 38.03 -16.70
C ALA A 12 -9.62 37.92 -15.40
N GLY A 13 -9.69 38.99 -14.62
CA GLY A 13 -10.50 39.05 -13.40
C GLY A 13 -12.01 38.91 -13.68
N ILE A 14 -12.51 39.52 -14.73
CA ILE A 14 -13.92 39.42 -15.15
C ILE A 14 -14.19 37.95 -15.60
N MET A 15 -13.34 37.38 -16.43
CA MET A 15 -13.50 36.00 -16.88
C MET A 15 -13.46 35.01 -15.73
N PHE A 16 -12.57 35.22 -14.75
CA PHE A 16 -12.51 34.40 -13.54
C PHE A 16 -13.80 34.51 -12.71
N ALA A 17 -14.33 35.72 -12.52
CA ALA A 17 -15.57 35.93 -11.79
C ALA A 17 -16.80 35.30 -12.49
N ILE A 18 -16.90 35.41 -13.81
CA ILE A 18 -17.94 34.74 -14.59
C ILE A 18 -17.80 33.22 -14.48
N GLY A 19 -16.61 32.68 -14.60
CA GLY A 19 -16.33 31.26 -14.44
C GLY A 19 -16.71 30.73 -13.05
N ALA A 20 -16.41 31.48 -12.00
CA ALA A 20 -16.80 31.15 -10.64
C ALA A 20 -18.31 31.14 -10.41
N ILE A 21 -19.03 32.15 -10.96
CA ILE A 21 -20.50 32.23 -10.90
C ILE A 21 -21.12 31.03 -11.63
N LEU A 22 -20.64 30.69 -12.81
CA LEU A 22 -21.14 29.54 -13.57
C LEU A 22 -20.87 28.21 -12.85
N ALA A 23 -19.72 28.08 -12.22
CA ALA A 23 -19.39 26.88 -11.42
C ALA A 23 -20.32 26.76 -10.21
N ILE A 24 -20.53 27.84 -9.46
CA ILE A 24 -21.40 27.84 -8.28
C ILE A 24 -22.85 27.56 -8.69
N SER A 25 -23.36 28.21 -9.76
CA SER A 25 -24.73 27.98 -10.26
C SER A 25 -24.88 26.51 -10.73
N GLY A 26 -23.88 25.93 -11.38
CA GLY A 26 -23.91 24.53 -11.77
C GLY A 26 -24.02 23.59 -10.56
N ILE A 27 -23.25 23.85 -9.50
CA ILE A 27 -23.31 23.08 -8.25
C ILE A 27 -24.67 23.19 -7.58
N LEU A 28 -25.23 24.42 -7.49
CA LEU A 28 -26.57 24.68 -6.93
C LEU A 28 -27.70 24.05 -7.76
N ALA A 29 -27.51 23.91 -9.05
CA ALA A 29 -28.43 23.22 -9.95
C ALA A 29 -28.27 21.68 -9.93
N GLY A 30 -27.44 21.13 -9.03
CA GLY A 30 -27.24 19.68 -8.88
C GLY A 30 -26.26 19.10 -9.88
N ALA A 31 -25.44 19.90 -10.55
CA ALA A 31 -24.35 19.38 -11.35
C ALA A 31 -23.39 18.59 -10.44
N LYS A 32 -23.22 17.30 -10.72
CA LYS A 32 -22.25 16.46 -10.00
C LYS A 32 -20.84 16.99 -10.31
N SER A 33 -20.08 17.30 -9.27
CA SER A 33 -18.73 17.86 -9.38
C SER A 33 -17.73 16.77 -9.77
N GLY A 34 -17.59 16.48 -11.05
CA GLY A 34 -16.57 15.57 -11.54
C GLY A 34 -16.52 15.63 -13.06
N ILE A 35 -15.52 16.31 -13.56
CA ILE A 35 -15.17 16.28 -14.98
C ILE A 35 -13.87 15.51 -15.07
N PHE A 36 -13.89 14.32 -15.70
CA PHE A 36 -12.70 13.60 -16.07
C PHE A 36 -12.26 14.00 -17.46
N ILE A 37 -10.99 14.32 -17.60
CA ILE A 37 -10.38 14.54 -18.91
C ILE A 37 -9.69 13.24 -19.28
N ASP A 38 -10.31 12.50 -20.20
CA ASP A 38 -9.74 11.28 -20.77
C ASP A 38 -8.91 11.66 -22.01
N TRP A 39 -7.59 11.50 -21.91
CA TRP A 39 -6.68 11.73 -23.02
C TRP A 39 -6.38 10.40 -23.69
N THR A 40 -7.09 10.11 -24.74
CA THR A 40 -6.84 8.90 -25.55
C THR A 40 -6.04 9.25 -26.80
N SER A 41 -5.56 8.23 -27.54
CA SER A 41 -4.96 8.39 -28.87
C SER A 41 -5.90 9.08 -29.90
N HIS A 42 -7.16 9.26 -29.57
CA HIS A 42 -8.19 9.90 -30.41
C HIS A 42 -8.59 11.31 -29.93
N GLY A 43 -7.86 11.88 -28.99
CA GLY A 43 -8.09 13.25 -28.49
C GLY A 43 -8.57 13.34 -27.04
N ILE A 44 -8.84 14.57 -26.63
CA ILE A 44 -9.32 14.89 -25.26
C ILE A 44 -10.83 14.71 -25.21
N ARG A 45 -11.31 13.90 -24.27
CA ARG A 45 -12.73 13.75 -23.98
C ARG A 45 -13.04 14.23 -22.57
N ILE A 46 -14.10 15.02 -22.43
CA ILE A 46 -14.68 15.37 -21.14
C ILE A 46 -15.74 14.32 -20.81
N VAL A 47 -15.51 13.55 -19.75
CA VAL A 47 -16.44 12.50 -19.32
C VAL A 47 -17.06 12.91 -17.99
N PRO A 48 -18.41 12.94 -17.87
CA PRO A 48 -19.05 13.23 -16.59
C PRO A 48 -18.73 12.12 -15.59
N GLN A 49 -18.57 12.50 -14.32
CA GLN A 49 -18.45 11.53 -13.24
C GLN A 49 -19.71 10.66 -13.23
N LYS A 50 -19.54 9.36 -13.47
CA LYS A 50 -20.61 8.38 -13.28
C LYS A 50 -20.67 7.92 -11.84
N ASP A 51 -21.78 7.30 -11.49
CA ASP A 51 -22.05 6.78 -10.17
C ASP A 51 -20.96 5.79 -9.70
N THR A 52 -20.76 5.75 -8.40
CA THR A 52 -19.85 4.79 -7.75
C THR A 52 -20.26 3.36 -8.13
N TYR A 53 -19.30 2.60 -8.61
CA TYR A 53 -19.49 1.17 -8.85
C TYR A 53 -19.11 0.41 -7.57
N THR A 54 -20.00 -0.41 -7.10
CA THR A 54 -19.75 -1.32 -5.96
C THR A 54 -19.99 -2.76 -6.41
N TYR A 55 -19.03 -3.62 -6.12
CA TYR A 55 -19.18 -5.06 -6.25
C TYR A 55 -19.06 -5.68 -4.87
N GLU A 56 -19.96 -6.58 -4.55
CA GLU A 56 -20.02 -7.30 -3.28
C GLU A 56 -20.19 -8.80 -3.52
N ALA A 57 -19.36 -9.59 -2.88
CA ALA A 57 -19.52 -11.03 -2.80
C ALA A 57 -19.20 -11.49 -1.38
N TYR A 58 -20.12 -12.20 -0.80
CA TYR A 58 -20.02 -12.76 0.55
C TYR A 58 -20.19 -14.26 0.48
N ASP A 59 -19.97 -14.92 1.60
CA ASP A 59 -20.13 -16.37 1.75
C ASP A 59 -19.23 -17.21 0.83
N ILE A 60 -18.05 -16.66 0.48
CA ILE A 60 -17.08 -17.37 -0.34
C ILE A 60 -16.38 -18.43 0.53
N THR A 61 -16.33 -19.65 0.04
CA THR A 61 -15.68 -20.78 0.72
C THR A 61 -14.42 -21.22 -0.02
N ASP A 62 -13.59 -21.99 0.67
CA ASP A 62 -12.44 -22.70 0.09
C ASP A 62 -11.45 -21.79 -0.65
N ILE A 63 -11.20 -20.59 -0.12
CA ILE A 63 -10.17 -19.70 -0.66
C ILE A 63 -8.80 -20.19 -0.25
N ASP A 64 -7.95 -20.40 -1.25
CA ASP A 64 -6.56 -20.80 -1.14
C ASP A 64 -5.58 -19.70 -1.62
N ALA A 65 -6.04 -18.74 -2.40
CA ALA A 65 -5.20 -17.65 -2.91
C ALA A 65 -5.94 -16.32 -3.04
N ILE A 66 -5.20 -15.23 -2.82
CA ILE A 66 -5.65 -13.86 -3.06
C ILE A 66 -4.66 -13.19 -4.03
N ASP A 67 -5.14 -12.67 -5.15
CA ASP A 67 -4.33 -12.01 -6.18
C ASP A 67 -4.97 -10.68 -6.59
N ILE A 68 -4.38 -9.57 -6.16
CA ILE A 68 -4.88 -8.22 -6.41
C ILE A 68 -3.86 -7.46 -7.25
N ASN A 69 -4.25 -7.03 -8.43
CA ASN A 69 -3.44 -6.21 -9.33
C ASN A 69 -4.24 -4.98 -9.77
N VAL A 70 -4.02 -3.86 -9.07
CA VAL A 70 -4.78 -2.63 -9.26
C VAL A 70 -3.87 -1.41 -9.10
N SER A 71 -4.19 -0.29 -9.75
CA SER A 71 -3.32 0.89 -9.69
C SER A 71 -3.57 1.75 -8.44
N ASN A 72 -4.81 2.09 -8.13
CA ASN A 72 -5.12 3.14 -7.15
C ASN A 72 -6.32 2.79 -6.26
N ALA A 73 -6.26 1.69 -5.52
CA ALA A 73 -7.31 1.32 -4.57
C ALA A 73 -6.74 0.95 -3.21
N ALA A 74 -7.24 1.57 -2.14
CA ALA A 74 -6.87 1.19 -0.78
C ALA A 74 -7.33 -0.26 -0.51
N ILE A 75 -6.41 -1.09 -0.01
CA ILE A 75 -6.68 -2.51 0.24
C ILE A 75 -6.72 -2.74 1.75
N LYS A 76 -7.81 -3.33 2.21
CA LYS A 76 -8.01 -3.65 3.63
C LYS A 76 -8.41 -5.10 3.81
N PHE A 77 -7.82 -5.75 4.81
CA PHE A 77 -8.27 -7.02 5.34
C PHE A 77 -8.95 -6.77 6.68
N VAL A 78 -10.18 -7.23 6.82
CA VAL A 78 -10.99 -7.03 8.03
C VAL A 78 -11.60 -8.35 8.48
N PRO A 79 -11.93 -8.52 9.77
CA PRO A 79 -12.60 -9.73 10.23
C PRO A 79 -13.96 -9.89 9.55
N SER A 80 -14.32 -11.11 9.18
CA SER A 80 -15.65 -11.48 8.72
C SER A 80 -16.60 -11.68 9.90
N GLU A 81 -17.82 -11.23 9.76
CA GLU A 81 -18.86 -11.43 10.78
C GLU A 81 -19.52 -12.83 10.69
N ASN A 82 -19.47 -13.47 9.54
CA ASN A 82 -20.14 -14.75 9.28
C ASN A 82 -19.20 -15.94 9.10
N ASP A 83 -17.94 -15.78 9.49
CA ASP A 83 -16.87 -16.79 9.41
C ASP A 83 -16.62 -17.33 7.99
N LYS A 84 -16.87 -16.51 6.98
CA LYS A 84 -16.59 -16.83 5.59
C LYS A 84 -15.82 -15.71 4.92
N TRP A 85 -15.15 -16.02 3.82
CA TRP A 85 -14.52 -15.01 3.01
C TRP A 85 -15.55 -14.11 2.33
N GLY A 86 -15.16 -12.86 2.13
CA GLY A 86 -15.96 -11.90 1.37
C GLY A 86 -15.08 -10.85 0.73
N ILE A 87 -15.62 -10.18 -0.28
CA ILE A 87 -14.97 -9.05 -0.93
C ILE A 87 -15.99 -7.96 -1.23
N VAL A 88 -15.62 -6.74 -0.89
CA VAL A 88 -16.32 -5.52 -1.31
C VAL A 88 -15.34 -4.61 -2.01
N THR A 89 -15.68 -4.19 -3.22
CA THR A 89 -14.90 -3.21 -3.96
C THR A 89 -15.74 -1.99 -4.28
N THR A 90 -15.16 -0.81 -4.13
CA THR A 90 -15.80 0.46 -4.45
C THR A 90 -14.92 1.26 -5.38
N TYR A 91 -15.43 1.64 -6.54
CA TYR A 91 -14.73 2.44 -7.55
C TYR A 91 -15.57 3.62 -7.99
N ASN A 92 -14.98 4.78 -8.02
CA ASN A 92 -15.66 6.04 -8.34
C ASN A 92 -15.76 6.34 -9.85
N TYR A 93 -15.26 5.42 -10.69
CA TYR A 93 -15.26 5.60 -12.13
C TYR A 93 -15.41 4.26 -12.87
N TYR A 94 -16.47 4.13 -13.68
CA TYR A 94 -16.84 2.85 -14.29
C TYR A 94 -15.84 2.28 -15.31
N LYS A 95 -15.03 3.13 -15.97
CA LYS A 95 -14.01 2.66 -16.91
C LYS A 95 -12.80 2.01 -16.23
N ASN A 96 -12.62 2.27 -14.95
CA ASN A 96 -11.53 1.75 -14.15
C ASN A 96 -11.99 0.65 -13.18
N THR A 97 -13.19 0.12 -13.37
CA THR A 97 -13.66 -1.00 -12.56
C THR A 97 -12.79 -2.22 -12.83
N PRO A 98 -12.27 -2.86 -11.78
CA PRO A 98 -11.50 -4.08 -11.96
C PRO A 98 -12.41 -5.24 -12.36
N GLU A 99 -11.83 -6.20 -13.04
CA GLU A 99 -12.41 -7.53 -13.20
C GLU A 99 -12.21 -8.30 -11.88
N ILE A 100 -13.30 -8.84 -11.35
CA ILE A 100 -13.32 -9.55 -10.07
C ILE A 100 -13.76 -10.98 -10.33
N ASN A 101 -12.96 -11.91 -9.84
CA ASN A 101 -13.26 -13.34 -9.93
C ASN A 101 -13.07 -13.97 -8.54
N THR A 102 -14.09 -14.69 -8.07
CA THR A 102 -14.12 -15.36 -6.77
C THR A 102 -14.37 -16.86 -6.92
N SER A 103 -13.83 -17.47 -7.96
CA SER A 103 -14.00 -18.89 -8.25
C SER A 103 -12.69 -19.67 -8.14
N ASN A 104 -12.78 -20.98 -8.14
CA ASN A 104 -11.63 -21.90 -8.13
C ASN A 104 -10.66 -21.67 -6.95
N GLY A 105 -11.20 -21.43 -5.76
CA GLY A 105 -10.37 -21.23 -4.57
C GLY A 105 -9.58 -19.91 -4.56
N LYS A 106 -9.93 -18.95 -5.41
CA LYS A 106 -9.15 -17.71 -5.55
C LYS A 106 -10.04 -16.47 -5.53
N ILE A 107 -9.60 -15.45 -4.78
CA ILE A 107 -10.10 -14.09 -4.94
C ILE A 107 -9.11 -13.34 -5.86
N SER A 108 -9.55 -12.98 -7.04
CA SER A 108 -8.74 -12.22 -8.01
C SER A 108 -9.40 -10.89 -8.33
N VAL A 109 -8.62 -9.81 -8.26
CA VAL A 109 -9.04 -8.46 -8.62
C VAL A 109 -8.01 -7.88 -9.59
N THR A 110 -8.38 -7.73 -10.84
CA THR A 110 -7.46 -7.26 -11.87
C THR A 110 -8.01 -6.03 -12.56
N GLN A 111 -7.25 -4.96 -12.53
CA GLN A 111 -7.55 -3.74 -13.26
C GLN A 111 -6.73 -3.72 -14.55
N ALA A 112 -7.40 -3.60 -15.69
CA ALA A 112 -6.70 -3.43 -16.95
C ALA A 112 -5.87 -2.13 -16.93
N SER A 113 -4.59 -2.21 -17.31
CA SER A 113 -3.77 -1.03 -17.44
C SER A 113 -4.32 -0.13 -18.56
N HIS A 114 -4.78 1.05 -18.20
CA HIS A 114 -5.14 2.06 -19.20
C HIS A 114 -3.88 2.86 -19.57
N SER A 115 -3.49 2.79 -20.81
CA SER A 115 -2.49 3.69 -21.38
C SER A 115 -3.13 5.06 -21.65
N GLY A 116 -3.26 5.89 -20.62
CA GLY A 116 -3.79 7.24 -20.73
C GLY A 116 -3.47 8.05 -19.47
N TRP A 117 -3.13 9.31 -19.66
CA TRP A 117 -3.00 10.25 -18.55
C TRP A 117 -4.41 10.69 -18.12
N GLU A 118 -4.87 10.22 -16.97
CA GLU A 118 -6.08 10.76 -16.36
C GLU A 118 -5.71 12.02 -15.57
N MET A 119 -6.04 13.18 -16.10
CA MET A 119 -6.04 14.42 -15.30
C MET A 119 -7.32 14.48 -14.48
N VAL A 120 -7.20 14.18 -13.19
CA VAL A 120 -8.26 14.50 -12.23
C VAL A 120 -8.43 16.01 -12.20
N GLY A 121 -9.60 16.51 -12.58
CA GLY A 121 -9.85 17.95 -12.60
C GLY A 121 -9.60 18.57 -11.21
N ILE A 122 -9.02 19.78 -11.19
CA ILE A 122 -8.65 20.53 -9.98
C ILE A 122 -9.84 20.68 -9.00
N ILE A 123 -11.06 20.61 -9.48
CA ILE A 123 -12.29 20.68 -8.67
C ILE A 123 -12.53 19.44 -7.83
N ASN A 124 -12.13 18.24 -8.28
CA ASN A 124 -12.22 17.02 -7.48
C ASN A 124 -11.19 16.99 -6.34
N LEU A 125 -10.07 17.69 -6.49
CA LEU A 125 -9.06 17.81 -5.45
C LEU A 125 -9.57 18.57 -4.21
N LEU A 126 -10.58 19.41 -4.37
CA LEU A 126 -11.12 20.27 -3.30
C LEU A 126 -12.31 19.67 -2.55
N PHE A 127 -13.03 18.68 -3.10
CA PHE A 127 -14.34 18.30 -2.57
C PHE A 127 -14.61 16.82 -2.33
N LYS A 128 -13.81 15.88 -2.85
CA LYS A 128 -13.98 14.46 -2.55
C LYS A 128 -12.71 13.66 -2.93
N SER A 129 -12.14 12.94 -1.99
CA SER A 129 -11.13 11.94 -2.30
C SER A 129 -11.77 10.85 -3.19
N LEU A 130 -11.10 10.52 -4.28
CA LEU A 130 -11.48 9.36 -5.11
C LEU A 130 -11.04 8.10 -4.38
N ASP A 131 -11.78 7.70 -3.35
CA ASP A 131 -11.45 6.57 -2.52
C ASP A 131 -11.90 5.27 -3.19
N ASN A 132 -11.12 4.82 -4.16
CA ASN A 132 -11.25 3.44 -4.60
C ASN A 132 -10.77 2.52 -3.47
N SER A 133 -11.53 1.51 -3.17
CA SER A 133 -11.21 0.58 -2.09
C SER A 133 -11.56 -0.86 -2.42
N ILE A 134 -10.75 -1.75 -1.86
CA ILE A 134 -10.97 -3.19 -1.88
C ILE A 134 -10.91 -3.65 -0.42
N THR A 135 -12.00 -4.18 0.07
CA THR A 135 -12.10 -4.75 1.41
C THR A 135 -12.27 -6.26 1.30
N ILE A 136 -11.33 -7.01 1.86
CA ILE A 136 -11.38 -8.47 1.96
C ILE A 136 -11.81 -8.83 3.38
N TYR A 137 -12.90 -9.56 3.51
CA TYR A 137 -13.37 -10.12 4.77
C TYR A 137 -12.71 -11.47 4.99
N VAL A 138 -12.07 -11.63 6.13
CA VAL A 138 -11.29 -12.81 6.49
C VAL A 138 -12.03 -13.59 7.57
N PRO A 139 -12.26 -14.91 7.41
CA PRO A 139 -12.91 -15.74 8.42
C PRO A 139 -12.23 -15.69 9.78
N ALA A 140 -12.97 -15.88 10.85
CA ALA A 140 -12.42 -16.07 12.20
C ALA A 140 -11.48 -17.28 12.22
N GLY A 141 -10.39 -17.19 12.99
CA GLY A 141 -9.34 -18.21 12.97
C GLY A 141 -8.36 -18.10 11.80
N SER A 142 -8.63 -17.25 10.82
CA SER A 142 -7.73 -16.96 9.69
C SER A 142 -7.13 -18.25 9.10
N PRO A 143 -7.85 -18.98 8.24
CA PRO A 143 -7.37 -20.23 7.67
C PRO A 143 -6.07 -20.00 6.89
N LEU A 144 -5.18 -20.99 6.92
CA LEU A 144 -3.95 -20.94 6.11
C LEU A 144 -4.32 -21.00 4.63
N ILE A 145 -3.82 -20.03 3.87
CA ILE A 145 -3.95 -20.01 2.41
C ILE A 145 -2.57 -20.08 1.76
N SER A 146 -2.48 -20.59 0.55
CA SER A 146 -1.21 -20.76 -0.15
C SER A 146 -0.55 -19.42 -0.45
N SER A 147 -1.30 -18.42 -0.90
CA SER A 147 -0.66 -17.15 -1.28
C SER A 147 -1.53 -15.91 -1.15
N ILE A 148 -0.88 -14.82 -0.77
CA ILE A 148 -1.39 -13.45 -0.90
C ILE A 148 -0.45 -12.68 -1.81
N LYS A 149 -0.94 -12.28 -2.99
CA LYS A 149 -0.19 -11.44 -3.93
C LYS A 149 -0.94 -10.14 -4.17
N ILE A 150 -0.26 -9.03 -3.95
CA ILE A 150 -0.82 -7.68 -4.13
C ILE A 150 0.16 -6.82 -4.91
N ASN A 151 -0.30 -6.27 -6.01
CA ASN A 151 0.41 -5.26 -6.79
C ASN A 151 -0.46 -4.02 -6.93
N THR A 152 0.05 -2.87 -6.49
CA THR A 152 -0.66 -1.59 -6.60
C THR A 152 0.35 -0.44 -6.75
N ASP A 153 -0.07 0.70 -7.29
CA ASP A 153 0.84 1.83 -7.48
C ASP A 153 0.81 2.81 -6.30
N ASN A 154 -0.36 3.27 -5.89
CA ASN A 154 -0.46 4.42 -4.98
C ASN A 154 -1.37 4.21 -3.78
N SER A 155 -1.50 2.98 -3.30
CA SER A 155 -2.51 2.68 -2.29
C SER A 155 -1.94 2.11 -1.01
N ALA A 156 -2.57 2.45 0.10
CA ALA A 156 -2.27 1.84 1.38
C ALA A 156 -2.84 0.40 1.43
N ILE A 157 -2.06 -0.50 2.02
CA ILE A 157 -2.45 -1.89 2.28
C ILE A 157 -2.45 -2.08 3.79
N LYS A 158 -3.58 -2.48 4.36
CA LYS A 158 -3.75 -2.64 5.81
C LYS A 158 -4.43 -3.96 6.14
N SER A 159 -4.04 -4.54 7.28
CA SER A 159 -4.78 -5.64 7.90
C SER A 159 -5.13 -5.28 9.34
N ASP A 160 -6.40 -5.37 9.66
CA ASP A 160 -6.93 -5.23 11.02
C ASP A 160 -7.30 -6.60 11.64
N CYS A 161 -6.98 -7.71 10.91
CA CYS A 161 -7.21 -9.08 11.35
C CYS A 161 -5.97 -9.95 11.16
N ALA A 162 -6.00 -11.15 11.71
CA ALA A 162 -4.97 -12.15 11.48
C ALA A 162 -4.96 -12.62 10.03
N LEU A 163 -3.78 -12.80 9.46
CA LEU A 163 -3.56 -13.35 8.13
C LEU A 163 -2.55 -14.49 8.21
N ASN A 164 -2.94 -15.68 7.76
CA ASN A 164 -2.08 -16.86 7.68
C ASN A 164 -1.86 -17.26 6.22
N THR A 165 -0.62 -17.26 5.76
CA THR A 165 -0.29 -17.63 4.39
C THR A 165 1.06 -18.34 4.28
N GLU A 166 1.23 -19.15 3.24
CA GLU A 166 2.55 -19.70 2.93
C GLU A 166 3.44 -18.67 2.24
N PHE A 167 2.90 -17.97 1.26
CA PHE A 167 3.63 -16.97 0.47
C PHE A 167 2.95 -15.61 0.53
N LEU A 168 3.70 -14.59 0.91
CA LEU A 168 3.27 -13.20 0.89
C LEU A 168 4.11 -12.39 -0.09
N ASN A 169 3.49 -11.84 -1.12
CA ASN A 169 4.15 -10.96 -2.09
C ASN A 169 3.36 -9.66 -2.27
N ILE A 170 3.94 -8.54 -1.83
CA ILE A 170 3.31 -7.23 -1.91
C ILE A 170 4.26 -6.24 -2.58
N GLU A 171 3.80 -5.62 -3.66
CA GLU A 171 4.52 -4.52 -4.32
C GLU A 171 3.62 -3.29 -4.45
N THR A 172 4.15 -2.13 -4.06
CA THR A 172 3.51 -0.84 -4.27
C THR A 172 4.57 0.24 -4.54
N SER A 173 4.22 1.31 -5.24
CA SER A 173 5.15 2.41 -5.47
C SER A 173 5.09 3.43 -4.33
N ASN A 174 3.90 3.87 -3.92
CA ASN A 174 3.74 4.98 -2.97
C ASN A 174 2.84 4.65 -1.77
N GLY A 175 2.44 3.42 -1.60
CA GLY A 175 1.56 3.00 -0.52
C GLY A 175 2.29 2.62 0.76
N ALA A 176 1.69 2.92 1.90
CA ALA A 176 2.11 2.35 3.17
C ALA A 176 1.52 0.94 3.32
N ILE A 177 2.34 0.00 3.80
CA ILE A 177 1.96 -1.38 4.06
C ILE A 177 1.99 -1.58 5.58
N LYS A 178 0.81 -1.86 6.17
CA LYS A 178 0.66 -2.09 7.62
C LYS A 178 -0.12 -3.38 7.85
N LEU A 179 0.56 -4.43 8.24
CA LEU A 179 -0.05 -5.74 8.47
C LEU A 179 0.23 -6.19 9.91
N ASN A 180 -0.85 -6.39 10.66
CA ASN A 180 -0.79 -6.87 12.03
C ASN A 180 -1.27 -8.33 12.09
N ASN A 181 -0.78 -9.06 13.10
CA ASN A 181 -1.12 -10.46 13.34
C ASN A 181 -0.88 -11.35 12.10
N LEU A 182 0.26 -11.13 11.45
CA LEU A 182 0.66 -11.85 10.24
C LEU A 182 1.38 -13.16 10.60
N SER A 183 1.08 -14.23 9.90
CA SER A 183 1.85 -15.47 9.97
C SER A 183 2.18 -15.93 8.56
N VAL A 184 3.47 -15.94 8.22
CA VAL A 184 3.97 -16.41 6.92
C VAL A 184 4.89 -17.58 7.16
N SER A 185 4.63 -18.70 6.49
CA SER A 185 5.36 -19.97 6.78
C SER A 185 6.49 -20.30 5.81
N LYS A 186 6.54 -19.69 4.60
CA LYS A 186 7.56 -20.02 3.59
C LYS A 186 8.33 -18.81 3.06
N GLN A 187 7.63 -17.76 2.62
CA GLN A 187 8.31 -16.62 2.01
C GLN A 187 7.54 -15.31 2.18
N THR A 188 8.26 -14.25 2.53
CA THR A 188 7.76 -12.87 2.56
C THR A 188 8.55 -12.01 1.59
N GLN A 189 7.88 -11.44 0.58
CA GLN A 189 8.46 -10.44 -0.30
C GLN A 189 7.62 -9.17 -0.28
N ILE A 190 8.18 -8.08 0.22
CA ILE A 190 7.48 -6.80 0.30
C ILE A 190 8.36 -5.69 -0.25
N LYS A 191 7.83 -4.96 -1.22
CA LYS A 191 8.54 -3.86 -1.87
C LYS A 191 7.65 -2.63 -1.99
N THR A 192 8.20 -1.49 -1.61
CA THR A 192 7.61 -0.17 -1.91
C THR A 192 8.72 0.80 -2.31
N SER A 193 8.40 1.89 -2.98
CA SER A 193 9.40 2.92 -3.27
C SER A 193 9.40 4.03 -2.21
N ASN A 194 8.20 4.52 -1.84
CA ASN A 194 8.07 5.68 -0.94
C ASN A 194 7.23 5.41 0.32
N GLY A 195 6.81 4.18 0.54
CA GLY A 195 5.93 3.81 1.65
C GLY A 195 6.65 3.32 2.90
N LEU A 196 5.98 3.43 4.03
CA LEU A 196 6.29 2.71 5.26
C LEU A 196 5.97 1.23 5.07
N ILE A 197 6.83 0.33 5.55
CA ILE A 197 6.54 -1.08 5.77
C ILE A 197 6.49 -1.31 7.27
N SER A 198 5.33 -1.69 7.80
CA SER A 198 5.14 -1.97 9.23
C SER A 198 4.45 -3.33 9.37
N LEU A 199 5.15 -4.29 9.93
CA LEU A 199 4.71 -5.67 10.06
C LEU A 199 4.78 -6.13 11.51
N ASN A 200 3.75 -6.82 11.96
CA ASN A 200 3.77 -7.49 13.25
C ASN A 200 3.29 -8.93 13.07
N GLY A 201 4.10 -9.91 13.50
CA GLY A 201 3.71 -11.33 13.37
C GLY A 201 4.85 -12.32 13.40
N ASN A 202 4.64 -13.47 12.75
CA ASN A 202 5.58 -14.57 12.66
C ASN A 202 6.03 -14.75 11.21
N PHE A 203 7.33 -14.76 11.00
CA PHE A 203 7.94 -14.87 9.69
C PHE A 203 8.89 -16.07 9.67
N SER A 204 8.60 -17.05 8.83
CA SER A 204 9.45 -18.21 8.59
C SER A 204 9.83 -18.29 7.11
N GLY A 205 10.97 -18.91 6.83
CA GLY A 205 11.55 -18.94 5.49
C GLY A 205 12.20 -17.61 5.10
N ASP A 206 12.36 -17.39 3.80
CA ASP A 206 13.04 -16.21 3.27
C ASP A 206 12.16 -14.98 3.31
N SER A 207 12.56 -13.98 4.08
CA SER A 207 11.88 -12.70 4.18
C SER A 207 12.72 -11.56 3.59
N ASN A 208 12.16 -10.82 2.64
CA ASN A 208 12.83 -9.70 1.98
C ASN A 208 11.92 -8.47 1.92
N LEU A 209 12.27 -7.46 2.72
CA LEU A 209 11.57 -6.18 2.80
C LEU A 209 12.42 -5.09 2.18
N LYS A 210 11.86 -4.31 1.25
CA LYS A 210 12.59 -3.26 0.57
C LYS A 210 11.75 -2.00 0.39
N THR A 211 12.32 -0.87 0.76
CA THR A 211 11.79 0.45 0.39
C THR A 211 12.93 1.38 -0.05
N SER A 212 12.64 2.48 -0.71
CA SER A 212 13.68 3.45 -1.05
C SER A 212 13.66 4.66 -0.11
N LYS A 213 12.48 5.15 0.28
CA LYS A 213 12.34 6.36 1.11
C LYS A 213 11.51 6.13 2.38
N GLY A 214 11.02 4.94 2.61
CA GLY A 214 10.21 4.61 3.76
C GLY A 214 11.01 4.06 4.94
N LYS A 215 10.39 4.08 6.10
CA LYS A 215 10.82 3.34 7.28
C LYS A 215 10.40 1.87 7.13
N ILE A 216 11.18 0.95 7.69
CA ILE A 216 10.80 -0.46 7.87
C ILE A 216 10.68 -0.71 9.37
N GLU A 217 9.54 -1.16 9.81
CA GLU A 217 9.23 -1.56 11.19
C GLU A 217 8.76 -3.00 11.20
N VAL A 218 9.39 -3.85 11.98
CA VAL A 218 9.02 -5.26 12.10
C VAL A 218 9.05 -5.65 13.57
N ALA A 219 8.00 -6.32 14.02
CA ALA A 219 7.96 -6.89 15.36
C ALA A 219 7.46 -8.34 15.32
N GLY A 220 8.08 -9.22 16.09
CA GLY A 220 7.60 -10.58 16.27
C GLY A 220 8.64 -11.68 16.18
N LEU A 221 8.20 -12.86 15.79
CA LEU A 221 9.09 -14.03 15.63
C LEU A 221 9.66 -14.06 14.22
N ILE A 222 10.97 -14.07 14.12
CA ILE A 222 11.69 -14.19 12.85
C ILE A 222 12.46 -15.52 12.87
N LYS A 223 12.29 -16.32 11.83
CA LYS A 223 13.05 -17.57 11.60
C LYS A 223 13.66 -17.55 10.22
N ASP A 224 14.74 -18.31 10.06
CA ASP A 224 15.50 -18.46 8.82
C ASP A 224 16.13 -17.12 8.35
N SER A 225 15.96 -16.72 7.11
CA SER A 225 16.64 -15.55 6.53
C SER A 225 15.72 -14.32 6.47
N PHE A 226 16.14 -13.25 7.12
CA PHE A 226 15.40 -11.99 7.12
C PHE A 226 16.25 -10.82 6.62
N THR A 227 15.81 -10.17 5.57
CA THR A 227 16.48 -9.01 4.98
C THR A 227 15.55 -7.80 4.98
N ALA A 228 16.01 -6.68 5.56
CA ALA A 228 15.33 -5.39 5.53
C ALA A 228 16.25 -4.32 4.95
N LYS A 229 15.84 -3.67 3.84
CA LYS A 229 16.65 -2.67 3.14
C LYS A 229 15.86 -1.41 2.83
N THR A 230 16.42 -0.26 3.19
CA THR A 230 15.96 1.04 2.73
C THR A 230 17.12 1.89 2.25
N SER A 231 16.87 2.97 1.51
CA SER A 231 17.93 3.93 1.18
C SER A 231 17.86 5.15 2.09
N ASN A 232 16.65 5.69 2.33
CA ASN A 232 16.44 6.91 3.12
C ASN A 232 15.33 6.69 4.15
N GLY A 233 15.64 5.95 5.18
CA GLY A 233 14.73 5.66 6.27
C GLY A 233 15.41 4.84 7.35
N SER A 234 14.79 4.70 8.49
CA SER A 234 15.24 3.79 9.54
C SER A 234 14.77 2.36 9.29
N VAL A 235 15.47 1.42 9.90
CA VAL A 235 15.07 0.02 10.01
C VAL A 235 14.98 -0.32 11.47
N ASP A 236 13.78 -0.63 11.95
CA ASP A 236 13.53 -1.00 13.34
C ASP A 236 12.97 -2.43 13.36
N ILE A 237 13.69 -3.33 14.03
CA ILE A 237 13.32 -4.75 14.13
C ILE A 237 13.33 -5.15 15.59
N ASP A 238 12.17 -5.58 16.09
CA ASP A 238 11.95 -6.07 17.45
C ASP A 238 11.66 -7.58 17.38
N VAL A 239 12.57 -8.39 17.90
CA VAL A 239 12.53 -9.84 17.77
C VAL A 239 12.18 -10.50 19.10
N ASN A 240 11.14 -11.32 19.11
CA ASN A 240 10.67 -12.04 20.30
C ASN A 240 11.54 -13.27 20.67
N ARG A 241 12.84 -13.19 20.44
CA ARG A 241 13.83 -14.23 20.75
C ARG A 241 15.16 -13.62 21.15
N PRO A 242 16.01 -14.35 21.88
CA PRO A 242 17.33 -13.86 22.27
C PRO A 242 18.24 -13.59 21.06
N GLU A 243 19.07 -12.57 21.17
CA GLU A 243 20.07 -12.19 20.16
C GLU A 243 20.98 -13.37 19.78
N SER A 244 21.35 -14.22 20.74
CA SER A 244 22.23 -15.38 20.54
C SER A 244 21.71 -16.40 19.53
N GLU A 245 20.42 -16.36 19.20
CA GLU A 245 19.82 -17.23 18.17
C GLU A 245 19.99 -16.70 16.75
N TYR A 246 20.67 -15.56 16.53
CA TYR A 246 20.76 -14.91 15.22
C TYR A 246 22.18 -14.58 14.80
N SER A 247 22.50 -14.83 13.54
CA SER A 247 23.60 -14.14 12.87
C SER A 247 23.10 -12.80 12.34
N ILE A 248 23.73 -11.70 12.76
CA ILE A 248 23.25 -10.34 12.52
C ILE A 248 24.21 -9.57 11.63
N TYR A 249 23.68 -8.82 10.67
CA TYR A 249 24.39 -7.89 9.81
C TYR A 249 23.63 -6.57 9.74
N GLY A 250 24.08 -5.57 10.45
CA GLY A 250 23.54 -4.20 10.40
C GLY A 250 24.52 -3.28 9.70
N LYS A 251 24.08 -2.50 8.68
CA LYS A 251 24.96 -1.52 8.01
C LYS A 251 24.22 -0.29 7.56
N THR A 252 24.77 0.86 7.92
CA THR A 252 24.33 2.17 7.43
C THR A 252 25.52 2.96 6.88
N SER A 253 25.30 3.91 5.96
CA SER A 253 26.36 4.83 5.51
C SER A 253 26.35 6.12 6.31
N ASN A 254 25.16 6.66 6.60
CA ASN A 254 24.95 7.90 7.34
C ASN A 254 23.92 7.69 8.44
N GLY A 255 24.37 7.21 9.60
CA GLY A 255 23.53 6.89 10.73
C GLY A 255 24.26 6.06 11.76
N SER A 256 23.52 5.26 12.52
CA SER A 256 24.10 4.34 13.51
C SER A 256 23.34 3.02 13.51
N VAL A 257 24.04 1.96 13.86
CA VAL A 257 23.45 0.64 14.17
C VAL A 257 23.37 0.54 15.69
N LYS A 258 22.20 0.23 16.21
CA LYS A 258 21.96 -0.03 17.63
C LYS A 258 21.43 -1.45 17.80
N VAL A 259 21.99 -2.17 18.74
CA VAL A 259 21.53 -3.51 19.12
C VAL A 259 21.25 -3.50 20.62
N ASN A 260 20.04 -3.84 21.00
CA ASN A 260 19.54 -3.78 22.40
C ASN A 260 19.84 -2.42 23.08
N GLY A 261 19.74 -1.33 22.31
CA GLY A 261 20.02 0.03 22.75
C GLY A 261 21.51 0.43 22.73
N GLU A 262 22.45 -0.49 22.54
CA GLU A 262 23.88 -0.18 22.43
C GLU A 262 24.25 0.30 21.02
N ASN A 263 25.05 1.37 20.96
CA ASN A 263 25.46 2.00 19.68
C ASN A 263 26.75 1.38 19.15
N HIS A 264 26.71 0.81 17.95
CA HIS A 264 27.82 0.16 17.26
C HIS A 264 28.32 0.95 16.02
N SER A 265 28.22 2.28 16.04
CA SER A 265 28.65 3.13 14.92
C SER A 265 27.85 2.84 13.64
N THR A 266 28.52 2.59 12.49
CA THR A 266 27.90 2.43 11.17
C THR A 266 27.67 0.99 10.74
N ASP A 267 28.29 0.04 11.42
CA ASP A 267 28.12 -1.37 11.12
C ASP A 267 28.19 -2.24 12.39
N TYR A 268 27.55 -3.39 12.32
CA TYR A 268 27.54 -4.41 13.34
C TYR A 268 27.42 -5.78 12.69
N SER A 269 28.19 -6.75 13.20
CA SER A 269 28.03 -8.16 12.82
C SER A 269 28.26 -9.05 14.01
N SER A 270 27.38 -10.03 14.17
CA SER A 270 27.54 -11.14 15.10
C SER A 270 27.20 -12.46 14.42
N TYR A 271 27.72 -13.54 14.93
CA TYR A 271 27.53 -14.88 14.36
C TYR A 271 26.93 -15.82 15.40
N SER A 272 25.95 -16.56 14.96
CA SER A 272 25.32 -17.63 15.72
C SER A 272 25.50 -18.96 15.01
N SER A 273 25.44 -20.05 15.75
CA SER A 273 25.44 -21.40 15.19
C SER A 273 24.11 -21.86 14.60
N THR A 274 23.05 -21.03 14.77
CA THR A 274 21.74 -21.29 14.19
C THR A 274 21.68 -20.85 12.73
N SER A 275 20.65 -21.28 11.99
CA SER A 275 20.39 -20.85 10.62
C SER A 275 19.72 -19.47 10.52
N ASN A 276 19.28 -18.90 11.65
CA ASN A 276 18.55 -17.64 11.62
C ASN A 276 19.50 -16.48 11.31
N THR A 277 19.12 -15.64 10.34
CA THR A 277 19.91 -14.47 9.95
C THR A 277 19.05 -13.22 9.87
N ILE A 278 19.61 -12.10 10.33
CA ILE A 278 19.00 -10.76 10.16
C ILE A 278 19.99 -9.87 9.42
N ASN A 279 19.58 -9.36 8.26
CA ASN A 279 20.39 -8.44 7.45
C ASN A 279 19.64 -7.12 7.27
N ALA A 280 20.00 -6.12 8.07
CA ALA A 280 19.40 -4.79 8.05
C ALA A 280 20.33 -3.76 7.39
N ARG A 281 19.86 -3.02 6.38
CA ARG A 281 20.67 -2.04 5.66
C ARG A 281 19.91 -0.77 5.36
N THR A 282 20.59 0.36 5.55
CA THR A 282 20.14 1.66 5.05
C THR A 282 21.33 2.47 4.53
N SER A 283 21.10 3.49 3.71
CA SER A 283 22.15 4.46 3.38
C SER A 283 22.06 5.66 4.31
N ASN A 284 20.84 6.17 4.59
CA ASN A 284 20.62 7.36 5.41
C ASN A 284 19.56 7.07 6.45
N GLY A 285 19.97 6.66 7.64
CA GLY A 285 19.07 6.35 8.73
C GLY A 285 19.69 5.47 9.80
N THR A 286 18.97 5.30 10.88
CA THR A 286 19.36 4.43 12.00
C THR A 286 18.81 3.03 11.79
N ILE A 287 19.58 2.02 12.20
CA ILE A 287 19.13 0.64 12.33
C ILE A 287 19.03 0.34 13.83
N ASN A 288 17.86 -0.04 14.29
CA ASN A 288 17.61 -0.50 15.66
C ASN A 288 17.19 -1.96 15.61
N LEU A 289 17.91 -2.81 16.31
CA LEU A 289 17.64 -4.24 16.42
C LEU A 289 17.50 -4.56 17.92
N ASP A 290 16.30 -4.88 18.33
CA ASP A 290 15.98 -5.20 19.72
C ASP A 290 15.58 -6.68 19.81
N PHE A 291 16.08 -7.37 20.84
CA PHE A 291 15.87 -8.80 21.04
C PHE A 291 15.33 -9.06 22.45
N ALA A 292 14.52 -10.12 22.58
CA ALA A 292 14.08 -10.56 23.89
C ALA A 292 15.28 -10.94 24.76
N ARG A 293 15.15 -10.63 26.05
CA ARG A 293 16.16 -10.97 27.08
C ARG A 293 15.99 -12.39 27.59
#